data_4efa4d4295187dcd2c5b73826cbf3702
#
_entry.id   4efa4d4295187dcd2c5b73826cbf3702
#
_cell.length_a   1.000
_cell.length_b   1.000
_cell.length_c   1.000
_cell.angle_alpha   90.00
_cell.angle_beta   90.00
_cell.angle_gamma   90.00
#
_symmetry.space_group_name_H-M   'P 1'
#
loop_
_entity.id
_entity.type
_entity.pdbx_description
1 polymer ?
#
loop_
_entity_poly.entity_id
_entity_poly.type
_entity_poly.pdbx_seq_one_letter_code
_entity_poly.pdbx_strand_id
1 'polypeptide(L)'
;MQAFWNAKFQTKSLIYGEAPNNFIKEHIELLVNAKTVICLGEGEGRNAIYLADKGLEVEALDISDVALLKLRRRAKESYVFIKTRHTLLEYWEPDTLYDAVVCTYLHLPKQNQKMLFEKSLQALKPNGYFIAELFSESQIHFSSGGPKDIALLYDLNDILDTVKILPCKIVKLAQEVVVLNEGDKHVGRASVIRVILQKLVQD
;
A
#
# COMPACT_ATOMS: atom_id res chain seq x y z
N MET A 1 3.73 -5.60 17.06
CA MET A 1 3.54 -4.72 15.88
C MET A 1 2.24 -3.92 16.00
N GLN A 2 1.07 -4.52 16.27
CA GLN A 2 -0.22 -3.82 16.43
C GLN A 2 -0.18 -2.70 17.47
N ALA A 3 0.29 -2.97 18.69
CA ALA A 3 0.37 -1.96 19.76
C ALA A 3 1.21 -0.73 19.36
N PHE A 4 2.28 -0.93 18.60
CA PHE A 4 3.12 0.16 18.06
C PHE A 4 2.32 1.05 17.11
N TRP A 5 1.60 0.46 16.15
CA TRP A 5 0.81 1.22 15.19
C TRP A 5 -0.40 1.88 15.85
N ASN A 6 -1.08 1.19 16.78
CA ASN A 6 -2.15 1.79 17.54
C ASN A 6 -1.69 3.05 18.31
N ALA A 7 -0.58 2.96 19.02
CA ALA A 7 0.00 4.11 19.73
C ALA A 7 0.36 5.24 18.75
N LYS A 8 0.92 4.90 17.59
CA LYS A 8 1.29 5.88 16.55
C LYS A 8 0.07 6.60 15.97
N PHE A 9 -1.03 5.89 15.74
CA PHE A 9 -2.27 6.47 15.22
C PHE A 9 -3.19 7.09 16.28
N GLN A 10 -2.85 7.00 17.57
CA GLN A 10 -3.63 7.55 18.68
C GLN A 10 -3.45 9.07 18.83
N THR A 11 -3.43 9.80 17.72
CA THR A 11 -3.31 11.25 17.63
C THR A 11 -4.61 11.87 17.13
N LYS A 12 -4.83 13.18 17.39
CA LYS A 12 -5.98 13.89 16.83
C LYS A 12 -5.79 14.18 15.33
N SER A 13 -4.56 14.49 14.91
CA SER A 13 -4.21 14.78 13.52
C SER A 13 -4.01 13.50 12.70
N LEU A 14 -4.09 13.63 11.37
CA LEU A 14 -3.73 12.59 10.43
C LEU A 14 -2.22 12.60 10.20
N ILE A 15 -1.56 11.52 10.56
CA ILE A 15 -0.09 11.45 10.59
C ILE A 15 0.51 11.61 9.18
N TYR A 16 -0.14 10.99 8.19
CA TYR A 16 0.31 10.98 6.80
C TYR A 16 -0.53 11.85 5.88
N GLY A 17 -1.32 12.79 6.47
CA GLY A 17 -2.15 13.73 5.74
C GLY A 17 -3.41 13.12 5.12
N GLU A 18 -4.10 13.94 4.34
CA GLU A 18 -5.38 13.59 3.71
C GLU A 18 -5.21 13.19 2.24
N ALA A 19 -4.26 13.83 1.56
CA ALA A 19 -4.04 13.61 0.14
C ALA A 19 -3.56 12.16 -0.13
N PRO A 20 -4.01 11.53 -1.22
CA PRO A 20 -3.51 10.22 -1.62
C PRO A 20 -2.02 10.27 -1.91
N ASN A 21 -1.37 9.14 -1.85
CA ASN A 21 0.01 8.99 -2.31
C ASN A 21 0.11 9.42 -3.79
N ASN A 22 1.12 10.22 -4.13
CA ASN A 22 1.27 10.78 -5.47
C ASN A 22 1.44 9.70 -6.53
N PHE A 23 2.18 8.63 -6.24
CA PHE A 23 2.38 7.55 -7.19
C PHE A 23 1.07 6.83 -7.54
N ILE A 24 0.17 6.63 -6.57
CA ILE A 24 -1.16 6.08 -6.81
C ILE A 24 -1.99 7.05 -7.66
N LYS A 25 -1.95 8.35 -7.34
CA LYS A 25 -2.68 9.38 -8.08
C LYS A 25 -2.20 9.49 -9.53
N GLU A 26 -0.88 9.43 -9.78
CA GLU A 26 -0.26 9.51 -11.11
C GLU A 26 -0.61 8.33 -12.01
N HIS A 27 -1.00 7.17 -11.44
CA HIS A 27 -1.30 5.96 -12.19
C HIS A 27 -2.77 5.52 -12.08
N ILE A 28 -3.66 6.44 -11.71
CA ILE A 28 -5.09 6.14 -11.57
C ILE A 28 -5.75 5.69 -12.89
N GLU A 29 -5.21 6.10 -14.03
CA GLU A 29 -5.69 5.69 -15.35
C GLU A 29 -5.57 4.17 -15.59
N LEU A 30 -4.64 3.47 -14.93
CA LEU A 30 -4.56 2.02 -14.98
C LEU A 30 -5.81 1.34 -14.38
N LEU A 31 -6.55 2.07 -13.56
CA LEU A 31 -7.73 1.59 -12.85
C LEU A 31 -9.06 2.07 -13.48
N VAL A 32 -9.03 2.67 -14.65
CA VAL A 32 -10.24 3.24 -15.31
C VAL A 32 -11.34 2.20 -15.55
N ASN A 33 -10.99 0.94 -15.78
CA ASN A 33 -11.92 -0.17 -15.93
C ASN A 33 -12.04 -1.06 -14.68
N ALA A 34 -11.34 -0.73 -13.60
CA ALA A 34 -11.42 -1.45 -12.35
C ALA A 34 -12.74 -1.14 -11.64
N LYS A 35 -13.26 -2.13 -10.90
CA LYS A 35 -14.44 -1.98 -10.04
C LYS A 35 -14.07 -2.17 -8.58
N THR A 36 -13.18 -3.09 -8.29
CA THR A 36 -12.85 -3.50 -6.93
C THR A 36 -11.36 -3.32 -6.64
N VAL A 37 -11.04 -2.79 -5.48
CA VAL A 37 -9.65 -2.61 -5.03
C VAL A 37 -9.49 -2.95 -3.55
N ILE A 38 -8.38 -3.57 -3.20
CA ILE A 38 -7.96 -3.72 -1.81
C ILE A 38 -6.70 -2.88 -1.55
N CYS A 39 -6.70 -2.13 -0.44
CA CYS A 39 -5.56 -1.37 0.05
C CYS A 39 -4.93 -2.10 1.24
N LEU A 40 -3.66 -2.47 1.13
CA LEU A 40 -2.91 -3.22 2.14
C LEU A 40 -2.06 -2.29 3.01
N GLY A 41 -2.21 -2.38 4.35
CA GLY A 41 -1.55 -1.49 5.30
C GLY A 41 -2.01 -0.05 5.15
N GLU A 42 -3.33 0.16 5.00
CA GLU A 42 -3.91 1.43 4.56
C GLU A 42 -3.87 2.54 5.64
N GLY A 43 -3.79 2.17 6.90
CA GLY A 43 -3.73 3.15 7.98
C GLY A 43 -5.03 3.98 8.08
N GLU A 44 -4.88 5.30 8.04
CA GLU A 44 -5.97 6.27 8.24
C GLU A 44 -6.82 6.52 6.97
N GLY A 45 -6.56 5.79 5.85
CA GLY A 45 -7.46 5.71 4.72
C GLY A 45 -7.29 6.74 3.61
N ARG A 46 -6.13 7.39 3.48
CA ARG A 46 -5.94 8.44 2.47
C ARG A 46 -6.07 7.93 1.02
N ASN A 47 -5.50 6.76 0.72
CA ASN A 47 -5.63 6.15 -0.60
C ASN A 47 -7.01 5.51 -0.79
N ALA A 48 -7.50 4.79 0.22
CA ALA A 48 -8.80 4.14 0.18
C ALA A 48 -9.95 5.13 -0.08
N ILE A 49 -9.94 6.29 0.61
CA ILE A 49 -10.96 7.35 0.41
C ILE A 49 -10.85 7.93 -1.01
N TYR A 50 -9.63 8.22 -1.48
CA TYR A 50 -9.41 8.72 -2.84
C TYR A 50 -9.93 7.73 -3.90
N LEU A 51 -9.62 6.43 -3.76
CA LEU A 51 -10.06 5.41 -4.70
C LEU A 51 -11.59 5.22 -4.67
N ALA A 52 -12.20 5.28 -3.50
CA ALA A 52 -13.66 5.22 -3.35
C ALA A 52 -14.34 6.46 -3.97
N ASP A 53 -13.76 7.67 -3.83
CA ASP A 53 -14.21 8.89 -4.50
C ASP A 53 -14.14 8.78 -6.03
N LYS A 54 -13.24 7.95 -6.58
CA LYS A 54 -13.17 7.62 -8.01
C LYS A 54 -14.18 6.56 -8.45
N GLY A 55 -15.03 6.08 -7.55
CA GLY A 55 -16.12 5.15 -7.83
C GLY A 55 -15.73 3.68 -7.71
N LEU A 56 -14.56 3.35 -7.12
CA LEU A 56 -14.19 1.96 -6.88
C LEU A 56 -14.83 1.44 -5.57
N GLU A 57 -15.18 0.17 -5.56
CA GLU A 57 -15.51 -0.58 -4.35
C GLU A 57 -14.19 -0.91 -3.61
N VAL A 58 -14.00 -0.31 -2.45
CA VAL A 58 -12.73 -0.38 -1.71
C VAL A 58 -12.83 -1.24 -0.48
N GLU A 59 -11.88 -2.17 -0.32
CA GLU A 59 -11.57 -2.82 0.94
C GLU A 59 -10.22 -2.30 1.47
N ALA A 60 -10.13 -1.99 2.75
CA ALA A 60 -8.91 -1.53 3.41
C ALA A 60 -8.52 -2.51 4.51
N LEU A 61 -7.29 -3.03 4.45
CA LEU A 61 -6.71 -3.94 5.42
C LEU A 61 -5.64 -3.21 6.22
N ASP A 62 -5.71 -3.28 7.54
CA ASP A 62 -4.65 -2.80 8.43
C ASP A 62 -4.61 -3.60 9.74
N ILE A 63 -3.44 -3.62 10.38
CA ILE A 63 -3.25 -4.22 11.70
C ILE A 63 -3.77 -3.31 12.84
N SER A 64 -3.87 -2.00 12.59
CA SER A 64 -4.30 -1.02 13.58
C SER A 64 -5.81 -0.82 13.53
N ASP A 65 -6.50 -1.28 14.56
CA ASP A 65 -7.92 -0.99 14.77
C ASP A 65 -8.18 0.50 15.01
N VAL A 66 -7.23 1.22 15.63
CA VAL A 66 -7.27 2.68 15.81
C VAL A 66 -7.25 3.40 14.47
N ALA A 67 -6.36 3.00 13.55
CA ALA A 67 -6.31 3.57 12.21
C ALA A 67 -7.59 3.30 11.42
N LEU A 68 -8.07 2.05 11.45
CA LEU A 68 -9.32 1.67 10.78
C LEU A 68 -10.55 2.39 11.35
N LEU A 69 -10.57 2.71 12.66
CA LEU A 69 -11.62 3.52 13.25
C LEU A 69 -11.62 4.95 12.67
N LYS A 70 -10.44 5.56 12.55
CA LYS A 70 -10.29 6.88 11.91
C LYS A 70 -10.70 6.82 10.44
N LEU A 71 -10.27 5.79 9.70
CA LEU A 71 -10.65 5.57 8.31
C LEU A 71 -12.18 5.55 8.17
N ARG A 72 -12.88 4.71 8.96
CA ARG A 72 -14.36 4.62 8.90
C ARG A 72 -15.05 5.95 9.17
N ARG A 73 -14.54 6.73 10.13
CA ARG A 73 -15.09 8.07 10.41
C ARG A 73 -14.89 9.00 9.21
N ARG A 74 -13.68 9.07 8.66
CA ARG A 74 -13.34 9.89 7.49
C ARG A 74 -14.12 9.47 6.24
N ALA A 75 -14.27 8.18 5.99
CA ALA A 75 -15.08 7.66 4.88
C ALA A 75 -16.54 8.15 4.97
N LYS A 76 -17.12 8.13 6.18
CA LYS A 76 -18.46 8.70 6.43
C LYS A 76 -18.50 10.20 6.17
N GLU A 77 -17.52 10.95 6.62
CA GLU A 77 -17.40 12.40 6.40
C GLU A 77 -17.23 12.75 4.91
N SER A 78 -16.59 11.85 4.13
CA SER A 78 -16.42 11.97 2.67
C SER A 78 -17.56 11.35 1.85
N TYR A 79 -18.61 10.84 2.50
CA TYR A 79 -19.76 10.19 1.85
C TYR A 79 -19.39 8.98 0.97
N VAL A 80 -18.32 8.26 1.33
CA VAL A 80 -17.93 7.03 0.65
C VAL A 80 -18.03 5.82 1.57
N PHE A 81 -18.24 4.64 0.99
CA PHE A 81 -18.23 3.37 1.73
C PHE A 81 -16.92 2.63 1.49
N ILE A 82 -16.27 2.21 2.57
CA ILE A 82 -15.05 1.41 2.54
C ILE A 82 -15.22 0.24 3.50
N LYS A 83 -15.10 -0.98 2.96
CA LYS A 83 -15.03 -2.18 3.79
C LYS A 83 -13.68 -2.22 4.51
N THR A 84 -13.68 -2.49 5.81
CA THR A 84 -12.43 -2.55 6.58
C THR A 84 -12.18 -3.94 7.12
N ARG A 85 -10.92 -4.40 7.04
CA ARG A 85 -10.47 -5.69 7.56
C ARG A 85 -9.33 -5.47 8.55
N HIS A 86 -9.58 -5.77 9.81
CA HIS A 86 -8.58 -5.72 10.87
C HIS A 86 -7.85 -7.05 10.95
N THR A 87 -6.67 -7.12 10.34
CA THR A 87 -5.82 -8.33 10.36
C THR A 87 -4.38 -7.99 9.98
N LEU A 88 -3.45 -8.88 10.32
CA LEU A 88 -2.09 -8.90 9.77
C LEU A 88 -2.12 -9.47 8.35
N LEU A 89 -1.23 -8.96 7.48
CA LEU A 89 -1.06 -9.53 6.15
C LEU A 89 -0.71 -11.03 6.20
N GLU A 90 0.02 -11.46 7.21
CA GLU A 90 0.37 -12.88 7.43
C GLU A 90 -0.85 -13.79 7.55
N TYR A 91 -1.89 -13.32 8.23
CA TYR A 91 -3.13 -14.08 8.47
C TYR A 91 -4.25 -13.77 7.47
N TRP A 92 -4.01 -12.81 6.57
CA TRP A 92 -4.97 -12.54 5.52
C TRP A 92 -4.83 -13.56 4.40
N GLU A 93 -5.92 -14.27 4.15
CA GLU A 93 -6.06 -15.10 2.95
C GLU A 93 -7.07 -14.42 2.02
N PRO A 94 -6.70 -14.20 0.74
CA PRO A 94 -7.62 -13.62 -0.24
C PRO A 94 -8.83 -14.53 -0.44
N ASP A 95 -10.01 -14.09 0.02
CA ASP A 95 -11.29 -14.78 -0.09
C ASP A 95 -12.13 -14.25 -1.27
N THR A 96 -11.64 -13.24 -1.97
CA THR A 96 -12.22 -12.69 -3.18
C THR A 96 -11.10 -12.15 -4.09
N LEU A 97 -11.43 -11.93 -5.37
CA LEU A 97 -10.48 -11.37 -6.32
C LEU A 97 -10.81 -9.90 -6.61
N TYR A 98 -9.76 -9.09 -6.70
CA TYR A 98 -9.82 -7.64 -6.95
C TYR A 98 -9.27 -7.30 -8.33
N ASP A 99 -9.75 -6.20 -8.90
CA ASP A 99 -9.17 -5.62 -10.12
C ASP A 99 -7.84 -4.93 -9.83
N ALA A 100 -7.66 -4.44 -8.58
CA ALA A 100 -6.40 -3.87 -8.14
C ALA A 100 -6.07 -4.20 -6.68
N VAL A 101 -4.77 -4.23 -6.39
CA VAL A 101 -4.20 -4.24 -5.03
C VAL A 101 -3.27 -3.04 -4.93
N VAL A 102 -3.48 -2.21 -3.91
CA VAL A 102 -2.68 -1.00 -3.64
C VAL A 102 -1.96 -1.15 -2.30
N CYS A 103 -0.69 -0.76 -2.25
CA CYS A 103 0.10 -0.83 -1.03
C CYS A 103 1.09 0.34 -0.97
N THR A 104 1.05 1.16 0.08
CA THR A 104 2.02 2.24 0.27
C THR A 104 2.64 2.17 1.65
N TYR A 105 3.99 2.18 1.70
CA TYR A 105 4.80 2.24 2.91
C TYR A 105 4.47 1.18 3.98
N LEU A 106 4.07 -0.02 3.55
CA LEU A 106 3.89 -1.17 4.43
C LEU A 106 5.26 -1.70 4.87
N HIS A 107 5.52 -1.71 6.17
CA HIS A 107 6.77 -2.18 6.74
C HIS A 107 6.64 -3.62 7.22
N LEU A 108 7.31 -4.53 6.55
CA LEU A 108 7.36 -5.95 6.88
C LEU A 108 8.80 -6.38 7.19
N PRO A 109 8.99 -7.28 8.19
CA PRO A 109 10.27 -7.93 8.36
C PRO A 109 10.73 -8.62 7.07
N LYS A 110 12.05 -8.65 6.83
CA LYS A 110 12.66 -9.16 5.58
C LYS A 110 12.10 -10.51 5.14
N GLN A 111 11.95 -11.46 6.08
CA GLN A 111 11.41 -12.79 5.80
C GLN A 111 9.95 -12.79 5.31
N ASN A 112 9.19 -11.72 5.58
CA ASN A 112 7.77 -11.60 5.23
C ASN A 112 7.53 -10.73 3.99
N GLN A 113 8.58 -10.07 3.44
CA GLN A 113 8.42 -9.14 2.31
C GLN A 113 7.98 -9.85 1.03
N LYS A 114 8.47 -11.06 0.77
CA LYS A 114 8.06 -11.88 -0.37
C LYS A 114 6.56 -12.17 -0.38
N MET A 115 6.00 -12.43 0.79
CA MET A 115 4.57 -12.72 0.99
C MET A 115 3.67 -11.56 0.52
N LEU A 116 4.12 -10.30 0.61
CA LEU A 116 3.36 -9.16 0.10
C LEU A 116 3.05 -9.33 -1.39
N PHE A 117 4.04 -9.69 -2.18
CA PHE A 117 3.90 -9.85 -3.64
C PHE A 117 3.08 -11.10 -4.00
N GLU A 118 3.34 -12.22 -3.31
CA GLU A 118 2.62 -13.48 -3.52
C GLU A 118 1.12 -13.33 -3.24
N LYS A 119 0.76 -12.81 -2.06
CA LYS A 119 -0.64 -12.61 -1.68
C LYS A 119 -1.33 -11.53 -2.53
N SER A 120 -0.62 -10.47 -2.90
CA SER A 120 -1.16 -9.44 -3.79
C SER A 120 -1.51 -10.02 -5.17
N LEU A 121 -0.62 -10.79 -5.77
CA LEU A 121 -0.92 -11.43 -7.07
C LEU A 121 -1.98 -12.52 -6.94
N GLN A 122 -2.01 -13.26 -5.84
CA GLN A 122 -3.07 -14.24 -5.58
C GLN A 122 -4.45 -13.55 -5.52
N ALA A 123 -4.54 -12.38 -4.88
CA ALA A 123 -5.76 -11.62 -4.73
C ALA A 123 -6.24 -10.91 -6.01
N LEU A 124 -5.41 -10.84 -7.06
CA LEU A 124 -5.77 -10.16 -8.30
C LEU A 124 -6.57 -11.07 -9.24
N LYS A 125 -7.54 -10.48 -9.91
CA LYS A 125 -8.13 -11.04 -11.14
C LYS A 125 -7.09 -11.08 -12.26
N PRO A 126 -7.24 -11.92 -13.29
CA PRO A 126 -6.44 -11.83 -14.51
C PRO A 126 -6.45 -10.39 -15.07
N ASN A 127 -5.29 -9.92 -15.53
CA ASN A 127 -5.02 -8.53 -15.98
C ASN A 127 -5.14 -7.45 -14.90
N GLY A 128 -5.43 -7.79 -13.64
CA GLY A 128 -5.46 -6.85 -12.53
C GLY A 128 -4.07 -6.31 -12.19
N TYR A 129 -4.02 -5.17 -11.49
CA TYR A 129 -2.79 -4.45 -11.18
C TYR A 129 -2.45 -4.48 -9.69
N PHE A 130 -1.20 -4.75 -9.37
CA PHE A 130 -0.60 -4.41 -8.09
C PHE A 130 0.20 -3.11 -8.24
N ILE A 131 -0.12 -2.10 -7.43
CA ILE A 131 0.54 -0.79 -7.45
C ILE A 131 1.05 -0.49 -6.05
N ALA A 132 2.37 -0.32 -5.91
CA ALA A 132 2.98 -0.08 -4.61
C ALA A 132 4.11 0.95 -4.65
N GLU A 133 4.21 1.73 -3.55
CA GLU A 133 5.38 2.56 -3.25
C GLU A 133 5.88 2.18 -1.86
N LEU A 134 7.14 1.72 -1.79
CA LEU A 134 7.77 1.16 -0.61
C LEU A 134 9.07 1.90 -0.31
N PHE A 135 9.45 2.07 0.96
CA PHE A 135 10.77 2.63 1.28
C PHE A 135 11.87 1.62 0.95
N SER A 136 12.88 2.07 0.19
CA SER A 136 14.06 1.27 -0.10
C SER A 136 15.05 1.24 1.07
N GLU A 137 16.00 0.30 1.09
CA GLU A 137 17.08 0.26 2.08
C GLU A 137 17.87 1.58 2.14
N SER A 138 18.03 2.28 1.00
CA SER A 138 18.68 3.59 0.96
C SER A 138 17.94 4.68 1.74
N GLN A 139 16.68 4.46 2.14
CA GLN A 139 15.92 5.40 2.97
C GLN A 139 16.58 5.63 4.35
N ILE A 140 17.43 4.72 4.82
CA ILE A 140 18.17 4.87 6.06
C ILE A 140 19.00 6.18 6.10
N HIS A 141 19.39 6.68 4.94
CA HIS A 141 20.17 7.92 4.77
C HIS A 141 19.32 9.19 4.66
N PHE A 142 17.99 9.07 4.72
CA PHE A 142 17.05 10.18 4.61
C PHE A 142 16.28 10.37 5.93
N SER A 143 15.82 11.61 6.16
CA SER A 143 15.06 11.98 7.38
C SER A 143 13.56 12.20 7.13
N SER A 144 13.09 11.95 5.92
CA SER A 144 11.72 12.23 5.47
C SER A 144 10.65 11.25 5.94
N GLY A 145 11.00 10.29 6.80
CA GLY A 145 10.11 9.24 7.30
C GLY A 145 10.67 7.84 7.12
N GLY A 146 9.81 6.84 7.27
CA GLY A 146 10.19 5.43 7.21
C GLY A 146 10.84 4.89 8.49
N PRO A 147 11.03 3.58 8.58
CA PRO A 147 11.71 2.94 9.69
C PRO A 147 13.21 3.25 9.68
N LYS A 148 13.82 3.23 10.88
CA LYS A 148 15.29 3.30 11.04
C LYS A 148 15.95 1.93 11.12
N ASP A 149 15.14 0.88 11.07
CA ASP A 149 15.59 -0.50 10.99
C ASP A 149 15.59 -0.93 9.52
N ILE A 150 16.77 -1.23 8.99
CA ILE A 150 16.97 -1.66 7.60
C ILE A 150 16.22 -2.97 7.30
N ALA A 151 15.99 -3.82 8.29
CA ALA A 151 15.24 -5.07 8.13
C ALA A 151 13.75 -4.85 7.78
N LEU A 152 13.26 -3.62 7.91
CA LEU A 152 11.90 -3.22 7.53
C LEU A 152 11.85 -2.45 6.20
N LEU A 153 12.99 -2.24 5.56
CA LEU A 153 13.13 -1.56 4.27
C LEU A 153 13.29 -2.59 3.16
N TYR A 154 13.00 -2.20 1.94
CA TYR A 154 12.97 -3.11 0.79
C TYR A 154 14.22 -2.96 -0.07
N ASP A 155 14.74 -4.08 -0.58
CA ASP A 155 15.78 -4.13 -1.60
C ASP A 155 15.17 -4.37 -2.98
N LEU A 156 15.65 -3.62 -3.99
CA LEU A 156 15.12 -3.71 -5.36
C LEU A 156 15.40 -5.09 -5.99
N ASN A 157 16.57 -5.68 -5.73
CA ASN A 157 16.93 -6.98 -6.30
C ASN A 157 16.13 -8.11 -5.66
N ASP A 158 15.87 -8.05 -4.34
CA ASP A 158 15.03 -9.03 -3.66
C ASP A 158 13.59 -9.00 -4.19
N ILE A 159 13.06 -7.79 -4.48
CA ILE A 159 11.76 -7.67 -5.15
C ILE A 159 11.82 -8.26 -6.55
N LEU A 160 12.83 -7.93 -7.35
CA LEU A 160 13.00 -8.47 -8.71
C LEU A 160 13.09 -10.00 -8.67
N ASP A 161 13.89 -10.57 -7.77
CA ASP A 161 14.04 -12.01 -7.60
C ASP A 161 12.72 -12.69 -7.20
N THR A 162 11.91 -12.01 -6.43
CA THR A 162 10.57 -12.49 -6.06
C THR A 162 9.60 -12.44 -7.25
N VAL A 163 9.48 -11.30 -7.92
CA VAL A 163 8.44 -11.11 -8.93
C VAL A 163 8.72 -11.82 -10.26
N LYS A 164 9.99 -12.06 -10.59
CA LYS A 164 10.36 -12.79 -11.84
C LYS A 164 9.87 -14.23 -11.91
N ILE A 165 9.55 -14.84 -10.76
CA ILE A 165 9.02 -16.21 -10.69
C ILE A 165 7.50 -16.26 -10.51
N LEU A 166 6.85 -15.11 -10.35
CA LEU A 166 5.40 -15.00 -10.17
C LEU A 166 4.69 -14.77 -11.51
N PRO A 167 3.41 -15.16 -11.66
CA PRO A 167 2.68 -15.03 -12.91
C PRO A 167 2.24 -13.58 -13.18
N CYS A 168 3.21 -12.70 -13.41
CA CYS A 168 2.96 -11.29 -13.66
C CYS A 168 3.88 -10.69 -14.73
N LYS A 169 3.42 -9.60 -15.33
CA LYS A 169 4.23 -8.69 -16.15
C LYS A 169 4.69 -7.55 -15.25
N ILE A 170 5.99 -7.26 -15.25
CA ILE A 170 6.55 -6.07 -14.62
C ILE A 170 6.28 -4.88 -15.54
N VAL A 171 5.40 -3.97 -15.12
CA VAL A 171 5.10 -2.73 -15.84
C VAL A 171 6.07 -1.63 -15.40
N LYS A 172 6.31 -1.55 -14.08
CA LYS A 172 7.32 -0.68 -13.47
C LYS A 172 7.94 -1.39 -12.26
N LEU A 173 9.26 -1.30 -12.16
CA LEU A 173 10.03 -1.66 -10.97
C LEU A 173 11.27 -0.78 -10.95
N ALA A 174 11.28 0.23 -10.09
CA ALA A 174 12.36 1.19 -10.05
C ALA A 174 12.58 1.75 -8.64
N GLN A 175 13.85 1.92 -8.25
CA GLN A 175 14.22 2.70 -7.08
C GLN A 175 14.44 4.15 -7.51
N GLU A 176 13.77 5.08 -6.83
CA GLU A 176 13.78 6.49 -7.17
C GLU A 176 13.98 7.34 -5.91
N VAL A 177 14.59 8.53 -6.09
CA VAL A 177 14.59 9.56 -5.04
C VAL A 177 13.49 10.56 -5.36
N VAL A 178 12.51 10.64 -4.46
CA VAL A 178 11.34 11.52 -4.60
C VAL A 178 11.30 12.56 -3.49
N VAL A 179 10.45 13.57 -3.64
CA VAL A 179 10.17 14.54 -2.57
C VAL A 179 8.78 14.25 -2.03
N LEU A 180 8.72 13.82 -0.77
CA LEU A 180 7.46 13.57 -0.07
C LEU A 180 6.93 14.87 0.53
N ASN A 181 5.61 15.01 0.50
CA ASN A 181 4.86 16.05 1.20
C ASN A 181 3.52 15.46 1.67
N GLU A 182 3.59 14.52 2.62
CA GLU A 182 2.48 13.68 3.05
C GLU A 182 2.34 13.76 4.58
N GLY A 183 1.51 14.69 5.05
CA GLY A 183 1.33 14.98 6.47
C GLY A 183 2.63 15.37 7.17
N ASP A 184 2.71 15.17 8.48
CA ASP A 184 3.84 15.62 9.30
C ASP A 184 5.02 14.64 9.31
N LYS A 185 4.84 13.41 8.82
CA LYS A 185 5.81 12.32 8.98
C LYS A 185 6.49 11.88 7.68
N HIS A 186 5.98 12.30 6.54
CA HIS A 186 6.58 12.05 5.24
C HIS A 186 6.86 13.38 4.53
N VAL A 187 7.96 14.05 4.91
CA VAL A 187 8.34 15.37 4.38
C VAL A 187 9.80 15.40 3.99
N GLY A 188 10.08 15.78 2.73
CA GLY A 188 11.43 15.91 2.20
C GLY A 188 11.83 14.76 1.28
N ARG A 189 13.13 14.73 0.92
CA ARG A 189 13.68 13.73 0.00
C ARG A 189 13.62 12.33 0.63
N ALA A 190 13.17 11.35 -0.16
CA ALA A 190 13.05 9.97 0.24
C ALA A 190 13.52 9.03 -0.87
N SER A 191 14.07 7.88 -0.49
CA SER A 191 14.37 6.80 -1.42
C SER A 191 13.26 5.75 -1.35
N VAL A 192 12.57 5.57 -2.47
CA VAL A 192 11.43 4.65 -2.61
C VAL A 192 11.66 3.64 -3.72
N ILE A 193 10.99 2.50 -3.63
CA ILE A 193 10.82 1.56 -4.73
C ILE A 193 9.37 1.64 -5.19
N ARG A 194 9.18 1.93 -6.48
CA ARG A 194 7.89 2.03 -7.16
C ARG A 194 7.65 0.76 -7.97
N VAL A 195 6.53 0.12 -7.71
CA VAL A 195 6.19 -1.18 -8.29
C VAL A 195 4.82 -1.10 -8.96
N ILE A 196 4.76 -1.53 -10.23
CA ILE A 196 3.51 -1.84 -10.92
C ILE A 196 3.67 -3.20 -11.58
N LEU A 197 2.85 -4.15 -11.13
CA LEU A 197 2.77 -5.48 -11.72
C LEU A 197 1.37 -5.69 -12.30
N GLN A 198 1.28 -6.37 -13.43
CA GLN A 198 0.02 -6.82 -14.00
C GLN A 198 -0.04 -8.34 -13.96
N LYS A 199 -1.09 -8.90 -13.33
CA LYS A 199 -1.29 -10.34 -13.28
C LYS A 199 -1.53 -10.91 -14.68
N LEU A 200 -0.81 -11.97 -15.03
CA LEU A 200 -1.02 -12.68 -16.30
C LEU A 200 -2.32 -13.47 -16.26
N VAL A 201 -2.91 -13.66 -17.44
CA VAL A 201 -3.96 -14.66 -17.64
C VAL A 201 -3.29 -16.01 -17.58
N GLN A 202 -3.80 -16.90 -16.75
CA GLN A 202 -3.38 -18.32 -16.76
C GLN A 202 -4.37 -19.06 -17.66
N ASP A 203 -3.84 -19.75 -18.64
CA ASP A 203 -4.60 -20.63 -19.53
C ASP A 203 -5.16 -21.86 -18.79
#